data_f491454d2f8ffa39cd8e720e3c202a71
#
_entry.id   f491454d2f8ffa39cd8e720e3c202a71
#
_cell.length_a   1.000
_cell.length_b   1.000
_cell.length_c   1.000
_cell.angle_alpha   90.00
_cell.angle_beta   90.00
_cell.angle_gamma   90.00
#
_symmetry.space_group_name_H-M   'P 1'
#
loop_
_entity.id
_entity.type
_entity.pdbx_description
1 polymer ?
#
loop_
_entity_poly.entity_id
_entity_poly.type
_entity_poly.pdbx_seq_one_letter_code
_entity_poly.pdbx_strand_id
1 'polypeptide(L)'
;MNFVDLTMPLNHQGMPDELLPTSVKFFLGPKDHREKGMVLGSDSGTCLTLPSMFAEFRKTARLDQLPAEKLFLRPTTVVALATGRGKEISRENLHKALDRSPPTKGDALLIATGWGDQPHRQMDGGEYLLQSPYFSLESAKYLGERMKANDSDLLLADTALMGRPDKHLIPQWCSMIPTPAPESGEARMYLHLYDAEKAKADFAVEIKFARLGIITVRKLVHCAKIGKPRVRIIVAPLQIVRGVASTCRVVAVEDLPLTTLLEAWNH
;
A
#
# COMPACT_ATOMS: atom_id res chain seq x y z
N MET A 1 -19.66 -17.44 -1.49
CA MET A 1 -18.60 -16.49 -1.91
C MET A 1 -18.95 -15.13 -1.35
N ASN A 2 -18.05 -14.51 -0.60
CA ASN A 2 -18.22 -13.18 -0.04
C ASN A 2 -17.06 -12.30 -0.50
N PHE A 3 -17.31 -11.02 -0.80
CA PHE A 3 -16.31 -10.05 -1.21
C PHE A 3 -16.20 -8.94 -0.17
N VAL A 4 -14.98 -8.67 0.29
CA VAL A 4 -14.69 -7.55 1.18
C VAL A 4 -13.80 -6.55 0.42
N ASP A 5 -14.33 -5.36 0.15
CA ASP A 5 -13.55 -4.28 -0.47
C ASP A 5 -12.65 -3.62 0.57
N LEU A 6 -11.36 -3.77 0.38
CA LEU A 6 -10.31 -3.26 1.26
C LEU A 6 -9.72 -1.94 0.76
N THR A 7 -10.35 -1.31 -0.22
CA THR A 7 -9.85 -0.10 -0.89
C THR A 7 -10.27 1.14 -0.14
N MET A 8 -9.31 2.00 0.20
CA MET A 8 -9.60 3.36 0.69
C MET A 8 -10.23 4.17 -0.44
N PRO A 9 -11.46 4.72 -0.25
CA PRO A 9 -12.11 5.52 -1.28
C PRO A 9 -11.31 6.79 -1.58
N LEU A 10 -11.10 7.08 -2.86
CA LEU A 10 -10.50 8.34 -3.31
C LEU A 10 -11.52 9.48 -3.16
N ASN A 11 -11.11 10.56 -2.51
CA ASN A 11 -11.98 11.71 -2.28
C ASN A 11 -11.25 13.01 -2.66
N HIS A 12 -11.82 13.77 -3.60
CA HIS A 12 -11.27 15.06 -4.06
C HIS A 12 -11.43 16.18 -3.01
N GLN A 13 -12.25 16.00 -2.00
CA GLN A 13 -12.49 16.99 -0.94
C GLN A 13 -11.51 16.82 0.24
N GLY A 14 -10.63 15.85 0.17
CA GLY A 14 -9.63 15.55 1.19
C GLY A 14 -9.43 14.04 1.36
N MET A 15 -8.19 13.63 1.31
CA MET A 15 -7.75 12.29 1.62
C MET A 15 -7.09 12.30 3.00
N PRO A 16 -7.33 11.30 3.87
CA PRO A 16 -6.67 11.25 5.17
C PRO A 16 -5.15 11.09 5.05
N ASP A 17 -4.64 10.61 3.92
CA ASP A 17 -3.23 10.46 3.61
C ASP A 17 -2.66 11.63 2.79
N GLU A 18 -3.41 12.72 2.65
CA GLU A 18 -3.04 13.86 1.82
C GLU A 18 -1.98 14.72 2.51
N LEU A 19 -0.73 14.40 2.25
CA LEU A 19 0.40 15.29 2.54
C LEU A 19 0.57 16.35 1.48
N LEU A 20 0.00 16.12 0.30
CA LEU A 20 0.06 17.00 -0.84
C LEU A 20 -1.36 17.45 -1.17
N PRO A 21 -1.68 18.75 -1.18
CA PRO A 21 -3.02 19.26 -1.53
C PRO A 21 -3.46 18.92 -2.96
N THR A 22 -2.72 18.08 -3.64
CA THR A 22 -2.92 17.70 -5.04
C THR A 22 -2.97 16.20 -5.28
N SER A 23 -3.07 15.37 -4.23
CA SER A 23 -3.00 13.92 -4.39
C SER A 23 -4.16 13.36 -5.21
N VAL A 24 -5.32 14.01 -5.17
CA VAL A 24 -6.49 13.67 -5.99
C VAL A 24 -7.17 14.97 -6.46
N LYS A 25 -7.16 15.24 -7.76
CA LYS A 25 -7.89 16.35 -8.36
C LYS A 25 -8.78 15.89 -9.49
N PHE A 26 -10.04 16.31 -9.44
CA PHE A 26 -10.98 16.12 -10.54
C PHE A 26 -11.10 17.42 -11.34
N PHE A 27 -11.04 17.31 -12.65
CA PHE A 27 -11.32 18.41 -13.56
C PHE A 27 -12.78 18.35 -13.99
N LEU A 28 -13.55 19.38 -13.66
CA LEU A 28 -14.95 19.49 -14.06
C LEU A 28 -15.02 19.92 -15.52
N GLY A 29 -15.86 19.21 -16.28
CA GLY A 29 -16.22 19.59 -17.65
C GLY A 29 -17.30 20.65 -17.71
N PRO A 30 -17.77 21.07 -18.93
CA PRO A 30 -18.96 21.89 -19.12
C PRO A 30 -20.14 21.28 -18.37
N LYS A 31 -21.19 22.10 -18.14
CA LYS A 31 -22.35 21.77 -17.27
C LYS A 31 -22.97 20.38 -17.47
N ASP A 32 -22.81 19.79 -18.65
CA ASP A 32 -23.39 18.49 -19.02
C ASP A 32 -22.44 17.30 -18.78
N HIS A 33 -21.15 17.55 -18.44
CA HIS A 33 -20.13 16.53 -18.20
C HIS A 33 -19.40 16.87 -16.91
N ARG A 34 -19.73 16.15 -15.85
CA ARG A 34 -19.25 16.46 -14.49
C ARG A 34 -17.74 16.26 -14.29
N GLU A 35 -17.12 15.35 -15.04
CA GLU A 35 -15.70 15.03 -14.87
C GLU A 35 -15.04 14.81 -16.23
N LYS A 36 -13.98 15.56 -16.53
CA LYS A 36 -13.17 15.39 -17.75
C LYS A 36 -11.81 14.76 -17.52
N GLY A 37 -11.33 14.77 -16.31
CA GLY A 37 -10.02 14.22 -15.98
C GLY A 37 -9.77 14.19 -14.50
N MET A 38 -8.78 13.40 -14.11
CA MET A 38 -8.33 13.22 -12.75
C MET A 38 -6.80 13.27 -12.72
N VAL A 39 -6.22 14.02 -11.79
CA VAL A 39 -4.82 13.87 -11.38
C VAL A 39 -4.79 13.02 -10.13
N LEU A 40 -3.97 12.00 -10.14
CA LEU A 40 -3.87 11.03 -9.06
C LEU A 40 -2.40 10.75 -8.76
N GLY A 41 -1.99 10.94 -7.52
CA GLY A 41 -0.68 10.49 -7.05
C GLY A 41 -0.59 8.95 -7.07
N SER A 42 0.56 8.42 -7.42
CA SER A 42 0.77 6.96 -7.50
C SER A 42 0.62 6.25 -6.16
N ASP A 43 0.66 6.97 -5.05
CA ASP A 43 0.52 6.47 -3.69
C ASP A 43 -0.70 7.04 -2.95
N SER A 44 -1.65 7.67 -3.67
CA SER A 44 -2.91 8.15 -3.11
C SER A 44 -3.84 7.00 -2.78
N GLY A 45 -4.43 7.02 -1.60
CA GLY A 45 -5.31 5.96 -1.11
C GLY A 45 -4.61 4.60 -1.01
N THR A 46 -5.35 3.52 -1.15
CA THR A 46 -4.76 2.17 -1.18
C THR A 46 -3.82 2.05 -2.38
N CYS A 47 -2.57 1.72 -2.13
CA CYS A 47 -1.54 1.72 -3.17
C CYS A 47 -0.58 0.54 -3.06
N LEU A 48 -0.11 0.09 -4.24
CA LEU A 48 0.93 -0.90 -4.40
C LEU A 48 2.25 -0.19 -4.71
N THR A 49 3.33 -0.67 -4.08
CA THR A 49 4.70 -0.20 -4.32
C THR A 49 5.60 -1.39 -4.65
N LEU A 50 6.35 -1.27 -5.75
CA LEU A 50 7.32 -2.27 -6.20
C LEU A 50 8.72 -1.99 -5.62
N PRO A 51 9.58 -3.02 -5.47
CA PRO A 51 10.98 -2.83 -5.12
C PRO A 51 11.69 -1.83 -6.03
N SER A 52 11.35 -1.81 -7.32
CA SER A 52 11.93 -0.91 -8.34
C SER A 52 11.66 0.59 -8.09
N MET A 53 10.85 0.96 -7.10
CA MET A 53 10.69 2.34 -6.66
C MET A 53 12.00 2.92 -6.13
N PHE A 54 12.81 2.08 -5.49
CA PHE A 54 14.08 2.51 -4.89
C PHE A 54 15.23 2.34 -5.87
N ALA A 55 16.13 3.32 -5.92
CA ALA A 55 17.20 3.41 -6.91
C ALA A 55 18.09 2.15 -6.99
N GLU A 56 18.32 1.50 -5.84
CA GLU A 56 19.12 0.28 -5.74
C GLU A 56 18.51 -0.91 -6.53
N PHE A 57 17.18 -0.89 -6.77
CA PHE A 57 16.42 -2.00 -7.37
C PHE A 57 15.77 -1.64 -8.70
N ARG A 58 16.28 -0.62 -9.40
CA ARG A 58 15.74 -0.14 -10.70
C ARG A 58 15.65 -1.21 -11.78
N LYS A 59 16.44 -2.29 -11.67
CA LYS A 59 16.45 -3.41 -12.61
C LYS A 59 15.38 -4.47 -12.32
N THR A 60 14.64 -4.36 -11.20
CA THR A 60 13.54 -5.27 -10.91
C THR A 60 12.30 -4.91 -11.72
N ALA A 61 11.31 -5.81 -11.74
CA ALA A 61 10.09 -5.65 -12.53
C ALA A 61 9.38 -4.31 -12.27
N ARG A 62 8.77 -3.77 -13.32
CA ARG A 62 7.87 -2.60 -13.33
C ARG A 62 6.41 -3.05 -13.35
N LEU A 63 5.47 -2.12 -13.16
CA LEU A 63 4.03 -2.44 -13.15
C LEU A 63 3.58 -3.13 -14.44
N ASP A 64 4.05 -2.66 -15.59
CA ASP A 64 3.76 -3.22 -16.90
C ASP A 64 4.41 -4.59 -17.18
N GLN A 65 5.31 -5.01 -16.31
CA GLN A 65 6.05 -6.28 -16.40
C GLN A 65 5.61 -7.28 -15.31
N LEU A 66 4.73 -6.87 -14.39
CA LEU A 66 4.32 -7.71 -13.29
C LEU A 66 3.26 -8.72 -13.75
N PRO A 67 3.50 -10.04 -13.61
CA PRO A 67 2.52 -11.05 -13.97
C PRO A 67 1.24 -10.92 -13.13
N ALA A 68 0.09 -11.06 -13.77
CA ALA A 68 -1.21 -10.94 -13.10
C ALA A 68 -1.39 -11.97 -11.96
N GLU A 69 -0.82 -13.15 -12.11
CA GLU A 69 -0.88 -14.25 -11.13
C GLU A 69 -0.27 -13.88 -9.77
N LYS A 70 0.61 -12.89 -9.75
CA LYS A 70 1.18 -12.38 -8.51
C LYS A 70 0.19 -11.53 -7.71
N LEU A 71 -0.84 -11.01 -8.35
CA LEU A 71 -1.76 -10.02 -7.80
C LEU A 71 -3.22 -10.49 -7.77
N PHE A 72 -3.62 -11.37 -8.68
CA PHE A 72 -5.02 -11.77 -8.81
C PHE A 72 -5.27 -13.13 -8.17
N LEU A 73 -6.30 -13.20 -7.33
CA LEU A 73 -6.71 -14.39 -6.58
C LEU A 73 -5.58 -15.02 -5.76
N ARG A 74 -4.64 -14.20 -5.34
CA ARG A 74 -3.48 -14.63 -4.57
C ARG A 74 -3.93 -15.23 -3.22
N PRO A 75 -3.57 -16.47 -2.88
CA PRO A 75 -3.79 -16.99 -1.54
C PRO A 75 -3.11 -16.09 -0.52
N THR A 76 -3.81 -15.74 0.54
CA THR A 76 -3.36 -14.74 1.50
C THR A 76 -3.73 -15.16 2.91
N THR A 77 -2.74 -15.25 3.78
CA THR A 77 -2.94 -15.44 5.21
C THR A 77 -3.22 -14.09 5.87
N VAL A 78 -4.32 -14.01 6.63
CA VAL A 78 -4.71 -12.80 7.36
C VAL A 78 -4.18 -12.91 8.79
N VAL A 79 -3.33 -11.97 9.17
CA VAL A 79 -2.71 -11.88 10.48
C VAL A 79 -3.27 -10.68 11.22
N ALA A 80 -4.22 -10.94 12.12
CA ALA A 80 -4.78 -9.90 12.98
C ALA A 80 -3.77 -9.54 14.08
N LEU A 81 -3.40 -8.26 14.14
CA LEU A 81 -2.39 -7.73 15.05
C LEU A 81 -2.83 -6.36 15.57
N ALA A 82 -3.83 -6.34 16.44
CA ALA A 82 -4.32 -5.10 17.04
C ALA A 82 -3.16 -4.29 17.65
N THR A 83 -2.88 -3.14 17.06
CA THR A 83 -1.79 -2.26 17.47
C THR A 83 -2.34 -0.87 17.77
N GLY A 84 -1.95 -0.29 18.90
CA GLY A 84 -2.39 1.05 19.29
C GLY A 84 -1.88 2.13 18.35
N ARG A 85 -2.54 3.30 18.36
CA ARG A 85 -2.18 4.47 17.56
C ARG A 85 -0.73 4.88 17.80
N GLY A 86 0.02 5.11 16.73
CA GLY A 86 1.44 5.53 16.76
C GLY A 86 2.39 4.52 17.41
N LYS A 87 1.96 3.28 17.59
CA LYS A 87 2.78 2.23 18.21
C LYS A 87 3.50 1.38 17.19
N GLU A 88 4.66 0.91 17.61
CA GLU A 88 5.47 -0.02 16.85
C GLU A 88 4.79 -1.40 16.77
N ILE A 89 4.82 -1.97 15.59
CA ILE A 89 4.56 -3.39 15.35
C ILE A 89 5.85 -4.13 15.68
N SER A 90 5.98 -4.55 16.94
CA SER A 90 7.20 -5.18 17.42
C SER A 90 7.39 -6.60 16.87
N ARG A 91 8.66 -7.04 16.85
CA ARG A 91 9.01 -8.41 16.48
C ARG A 91 8.28 -9.45 17.34
N GLU A 92 8.16 -9.21 18.66
CA GLU A 92 7.48 -10.13 19.57
C GLU A 92 6.00 -10.26 19.23
N ASN A 93 5.31 -9.14 18.98
CA ASN A 93 3.89 -9.14 18.61
C ASN A 93 3.66 -9.83 17.26
N LEU A 94 4.54 -9.61 16.28
CA LEU A 94 4.52 -10.32 15.00
C LEU A 94 4.71 -11.81 15.16
N HIS A 95 5.67 -12.23 15.97
CA HIS A 95 5.92 -13.65 16.24
C HIS A 95 4.67 -14.33 16.80
N LYS A 96 4.11 -13.77 17.88
CA LYS A 96 2.87 -14.29 18.49
C LYS A 96 1.68 -14.32 17.52
N ALA A 97 1.57 -13.33 16.64
CA ALA A 97 0.49 -13.27 15.66
C ALA A 97 0.67 -14.28 14.53
N LEU A 98 1.88 -14.45 14.03
CA LEU A 98 2.21 -15.46 13.01
C LEU A 98 2.09 -16.89 13.54
N ASP A 99 2.35 -17.13 14.82
CA ASP A 99 2.16 -18.45 15.43
C ASP A 99 0.67 -18.80 15.55
N ARG A 100 -0.20 -17.80 15.75
CA ARG A 100 -1.66 -18.00 15.77
C ARG A 100 -2.26 -18.16 14.37
N SER A 101 -1.65 -17.53 13.37
CA SER A 101 -2.06 -17.58 11.97
C SER A 101 -0.85 -17.91 11.09
N PRO A 102 -0.35 -19.16 11.14
CA PRO A 102 0.84 -19.52 10.39
C PRO A 102 0.61 -19.44 8.88
N PRO A 103 1.45 -18.71 8.15
CA PRO A 103 1.29 -18.58 6.70
C PRO A 103 1.60 -19.91 6.01
N THR A 104 0.78 -20.25 5.04
CA THR A 104 1.04 -21.36 4.13
C THR A 104 2.10 -20.95 3.11
N LYS A 105 2.90 -21.91 2.65
CA LYS A 105 3.93 -21.66 1.64
C LYS A 105 3.33 -21.03 0.37
N GLY A 106 3.93 -19.94 -0.07
CA GLY A 106 3.49 -19.17 -1.24
C GLY A 106 2.34 -18.20 -0.98
N ASP A 107 1.74 -18.17 0.21
CA ASP A 107 0.71 -17.19 0.55
C ASP A 107 1.29 -15.77 0.62
N ALA A 108 0.54 -14.79 0.16
CA ALA A 108 0.74 -13.41 0.57
C ALA A 108 0.40 -13.24 2.06
N LEU A 109 0.89 -12.18 2.69
CA LEU A 109 0.53 -11.84 4.06
C LEU A 109 -0.26 -10.54 4.10
N LEU A 110 -1.37 -10.54 4.84
CA LEU A 110 -2.11 -9.34 5.18
C LEU A 110 -2.00 -9.10 6.68
N ILE A 111 -1.36 -8.01 7.08
CA ILE A 111 -1.24 -7.59 8.47
C ILE A 111 -2.34 -6.57 8.75
N ALA A 112 -3.33 -6.97 9.56
CA ALA A 112 -4.46 -6.13 9.96
C ALA A 112 -4.22 -5.58 11.37
N THR A 113 -3.87 -4.30 11.48
CA THR A 113 -3.58 -3.64 12.76
C THR A 113 -4.83 -3.06 13.41
N GLY A 114 -5.90 -2.91 12.63
CA GLY A 114 -7.13 -2.20 13.00
C GLY A 114 -7.06 -0.70 12.69
N TRP A 115 -5.94 -0.23 12.11
CA TRP A 115 -5.81 1.18 11.70
C TRP A 115 -6.77 1.53 10.58
N GLY A 116 -6.86 0.70 9.54
CA GLY A 116 -7.73 0.91 8.40
C GLY A 116 -9.24 0.95 8.70
N ASP A 117 -9.64 0.49 9.89
CA ASP A 117 -11.04 0.49 10.34
C ASP A 117 -11.40 1.73 11.19
N GLN A 118 -10.43 2.64 11.42
CA GLN A 118 -10.67 3.90 12.15
C GLN A 118 -11.38 4.95 11.28
N PRO A 119 -12.07 5.93 11.89
CA PRO A 119 -12.77 7.01 11.17
C PRO A 119 -11.78 8.07 10.64
N HIS A 120 -10.95 7.71 9.65
CA HIS A 120 -9.86 8.57 9.15
C HIS A 120 -10.32 9.89 8.53
N ARG A 121 -11.57 10.01 8.08
CA ARG A 121 -12.11 11.24 7.48
C ARG A 121 -12.06 12.47 8.39
N GLN A 122 -11.87 12.28 9.69
CA GLN A 122 -11.79 13.34 10.69
C GLN A 122 -10.35 13.70 11.06
N MET A 123 -9.36 12.97 10.53
CA MET A 123 -7.94 13.20 10.80
C MET A 123 -7.36 14.10 9.71
N ASP A 124 -6.45 15.00 10.10
CA ASP A 124 -5.58 15.62 9.11
C ASP A 124 -4.51 14.64 8.59
N GLY A 125 -3.88 14.97 7.45
CA GLY A 125 -2.92 14.06 6.82
C GLY A 125 -1.70 13.80 7.69
N GLY A 126 -1.27 14.77 8.48
CA GLY A 126 -0.16 14.63 9.42
C GLY A 126 -0.53 13.69 10.57
N GLU A 127 -1.71 13.85 11.15
CA GLU A 127 -2.23 12.97 12.20
C GLU A 127 -2.38 11.54 11.69
N TYR A 128 -2.98 11.35 10.52
CA TYR A 128 -3.16 10.04 9.92
C TYR A 128 -1.83 9.28 9.77
N LEU A 129 -0.79 9.95 9.29
CA LEU A 129 0.51 9.33 9.09
C LEU A 129 1.26 9.06 10.39
N LEU A 130 1.29 10.04 11.30
CA LEU A 130 2.06 9.94 12.54
C LEU A 130 1.44 8.99 13.57
N GLN A 131 0.12 8.84 13.55
CA GLN A 131 -0.60 7.96 14.46
C GLN A 131 -0.85 6.56 13.90
N SER A 132 -0.48 6.31 12.65
CA SER A 132 -0.51 4.97 12.11
C SER A 132 0.47 4.05 12.86
N PRO A 133 0.09 2.78 13.12
CA PRO A 133 1.05 1.75 13.49
C PRO A 133 2.13 1.61 12.41
N TYR A 134 3.33 1.20 12.79
CA TYR A 134 4.49 1.13 11.88
C TYR A 134 5.40 -0.03 12.24
N PHE A 135 6.12 -0.56 11.25
CA PHE A 135 7.18 -1.54 11.47
C PHE A 135 8.48 -0.84 11.83
N SER A 136 9.21 -1.37 12.82
CA SER A 136 10.61 -1.02 13.01
C SER A 136 11.49 -1.78 12.01
N LEU A 137 12.76 -1.38 11.89
CA LEU A 137 13.73 -2.14 11.07
C LEU A 137 13.90 -3.58 11.53
N GLU A 138 13.84 -3.82 12.85
CA GLU A 138 13.95 -5.16 13.41
C GLU A 138 12.74 -6.02 13.05
N SER A 139 11.53 -5.50 13.25
CA SER A 139 10.31 -6.22 12.90
C SER A 139 10.16 -6.43 11.40
N ALA A 140 10.55 -5.46 10.57
CA ALA A 140 10.57 -5.60 9.12
C ALA A 140 11.57 -6.67 8.65
N LYS A 141 12.76 -6.72 9.26
CA LYS A 141 13.75 -7.78 9.01
C LYS A 141 13.16 -9.14 9.34
N TYR A 142 12.61 -9.30 10.54
CA TYR A 142 12.02 -10.54 10.99
C TYR A 142 10.89 -11.01 10.07
N LEU A 143 9.92 -10.09 9.77
CA LEU A 143 8.80 -10.42 8.89
C LEU A 143 9.27 -10.79 7.49
N GLY A 144 10.19 -10.02 6.92
CA GLY A 144 10.72 -10.27 5.60
C GLY A 144 11.46 -11.60 5.48
N GLU A 145 12.23 -12.00 6.49
CA GLU A 145 12.90 -13.30 6.55
C GLU A 145 11.89 -14.45 6.63
N ARG A 146 10.82 -14.30 7.44
CA ARG A 146 9.72 -15.27 7.52
C ARG A 146 8.96 -15.40 6.19
N MET A 147 8.70 -14.27 5.52
CA MET A 147 8.08 -14.27 4.19
C MET A 147 8.96 -15.01 3.16
N LYS A 148 10.26 -14.72 3.12
CA LYS A 148 11.20 -15.41 2.22
C LYS A 148 11.24 -16.92 2.48
N ALA A 149 11.28 -17.33 3.75
CA ALA A 149 11.27 -18.75 4.12
C ALA A 149 9.98 -19.47 3.68
N ASN A 150 8.88 -18.72 3.49
CA ASN A 150 7.61 -19.24 3.01
C ASN A 150 7.34 -18.95 1.51
N ASP A 151 8.35 -18.57 0.73
CA ASP A 151 8.19 -18.18 -0.68
C ASP A 151 7.11 -17.09 -0.91
N SER A 152 6.94 -16.20 0.07
CA SER A 152 6.01 -15.09 0.02
C SER A 152 6.70 -13.83 -0.48
N ASP A 153 6.07 -13.12 -1.43
CA ASP A 153 6.60 -11.92 -2.07
C ASP A 153 5.64 -10.74 -2.08
N LEU A 154 4.46 -10.88 -1.43
CA LEU A 154 3.44 -9.83 -1.37
C LEU A 154 3.01 -9.60 0.08
N LEU A 155 3.23 -8.38 0.57
CA LEU A 155 2.84 -7.91 1.90
C LEU A 155 1.76 -6.85 1.77
N LEU A 156 0.63 -7.07 2.42
CA LEU A 156 -0.46 -6.11 2.53
C LEU A 156 -0.58 -5.64 3.98
N ALA A 157 -0.84 -4.36 4.19
CA ALA A 157 -1.07 -3.80 5.52
C ALA A 157 -2.09 -2.65 5.48
N ASP A 158 -2.80 -2.47 6.58
CA ASP A 158 -3.71 -1.34 6.78
C ASP A 158 -2.99 -0.09 7.33
N THR A 159 -1.66 -0.14 7.49
CA THR A 159 -0.85 0.98 7.93
C THR A 159 -0.76 2.09 6.87
N ALA A 160 -0.59 3.34 7.29
CA ALA A 160 -0.44 4.46 6.38
C ALA A 160 0.88 4.39 5.58
N LEU A 161 1.97 4.06 6.26
CA LEU A 161 3.29 3.72 5.71
C LEU A 161 3.75 2.42 6.34
N MET A 162 4.76 1.77 5.76
CA MET A 162 5.36 0.59 6.39
C MET A 162 6.25 0.99 7.56
N GLY A 163 7.13 1.98 7.38
CA GLY A 163 7.94 2.57 8.42
C GLY A 163 7.26 3.75 9.12
N ARG A 164 7.93 4.29 10.14
CA ARG A 164 7.51 5.52 10.82
C ARG A 164 8.08 6.72 10.10
N PRO A 165 7.25 7.66 9.62
CA PRO A 165 7.77 8.89 9.05
C PRO A 165 8.39 9.76 10.16
N ASP A 166 9.47 10.45 9.85
CA ASP A 166 9.96 11.49 10.73
C ASP A 166 8.98 12.67 10.73
N LYS A 167 8.50 13.04 11.93
CA LYS A 167 7.57 14.16 12.10
C LYS A 167 8.08 15.49 11.54
N HIS A 168 9.39 15.65 11.40
CA HIS A 168 10.03 16.84 10.84
C HIS A 168 9.98 16.88 9.30
N LEU A 169 9.70 15.76 8.65
CA LEU A 169 9.64 15.66 7.19
C LEU A 169 8.27 15.97 6.62
N ILE A 170 7.22 15.74 7.42
CA ILE A 170 5.84 16.00 6.98
C ILE A 170 5.67 17.44 6.46
N PRO A 171 6.13 18.50 7.17
CA PRO A 171 6.10 19.85 6.63
C PRO A 171 6.94 20.04 5.36
N GLN A 172 8.08 19.33 5.25
CA GLN A 172 8.94 19.40 4.06
C GLN A 172 8.27 18.73 2.85
N TRP A 173 7.57 17.60 3.05
CA TRP A 173 6.79 16.97 2.00
C TRP A 173 5.63 17.86 1.53
N CYS A 174 4.96 18.55 2.45
CA CYS A 174 3.93 19.52 2.11
C CYS A 174 4.46 20.73 1.33
N SER A 175 5.71 21.13 1.54
CA SER A 175 6.36 22.25 0.83
C SER A 175 6.88 21.88 -0.56
N MET A 176 6.96 20.60 -0.88
CA MET A 176 7.37 20.07 -2.20
C MET A 176 6.27 20.10 -3.25
N ILE A 177 5.14 20.76 -2.96
CA ILE A 177 4.06 20.90 -3.94
C ILE A 177 4.60 21.69 -5.12
N PRO A 178 4.54 21.14 -6.35
CA PRO A 178 4.83 21.94 -7.51
C PRO A 178 3.83 23.10 -7.52
N THR A 179 4.29 24.31 -7.37
CA THR A 179 3.53 25.48 -7.86
C THR A 179 3.14 25.16 -9.30
N PRO A 180 1.91 25.53 -9.74
CA PRO A 180 1.49 25.26 -11.10
C PRO A 180 2.62 25.68 -12.04
N ALA A 181 3.05 24.72 -12.88
CA ALA A 181 4.16 24.91 -13.77
C ALA A 181 3.94 26.21 -14.58
N PRO A 182 4.94 27.06 -14.73
CA PRO A 182 4.85 28.13 -15.69
C PRO A 182 4.51 27.50 -17.06
N GLU A 183 3.81 28.21 -17.90
CA GLU A 183 3.21 27.76 -19.18
C GLU A 183 4.15 27.06 -20.19
N SER A 184 5.40 26.85 -19.83
CA SER A 184 6.45 26.15 -20.59
C SER A 184 6.53 24.66 -20.28
N GLY A 185 5.47 23.90 -20.38
CA GLY A 185 5.44 22.44 -20.68
C GLY A 185 6.38 21.43 -19.98
N GLU A 186 7.32 21.86 -19.18
CA GLU A 186 8.25 21.02 -18.44
C GLU A 186 7.86 20.96 -16.97
N ALA A 187 7.02 20.02 -16.62
CA ALA A 187 6.88 19.59 -15.22
C ALA A 187 8.18 18.95 -14.77
N ARG A 188 9.19 19.73 -14.49
CA ARG A 188 10.35 19.29 -13.72
C ARG A 188 9.87 19.04 -12.30
N MET A 189 9.62 17.80 -12.03
CA MET A 189 9.33 17.32 -10.70
C MET A 189 10.54 17.69 -9.81
N TYR A 190 10.34 18.59 -8.85
CA TYR A 190 11.35 19.04 -7.90
C TYR A 190 11.76 17.93 -6.90
N LEU A 191 12.12 16.76 -7.42
CA LEU A 191 12.76 15.68 -6.66
C LEU A 191 14.19 16.04 -6.22
N HIS A 192 14.71 17.20 -6.61
CA HIS A 192 16.10 17.60 -6.36
C HIS A 192 16.37 18.21 -4.97
N LEU A 193 15.32 18.42 -4.15
CA LEU A 193 15.51 19.03 -2.83
C LEU A 193 15.49 18.01 -1.68
N TYR A 194 15.20 16.74 -1.98
CA TYR A 194 15.24 15.72 -0.95
C TYR A 194 16.65 15.13 -0.86
N ASP A 195 17.30 15.35 0.28
CA ASP A 195 18.58 14.74 0.58
C ASP A 195 18.47 13.22 0.48
N ALA A 196 19.22 12.62 -0.44
CA ALA A 196 19.15 11.18 -0.72
C ALA A 196 19.47 10.31 0.51
N GLU A 197 20.30 10.80 1.41
CA GLU A 197 20.64 10.10 2.65
C GLU A 197 19.48 10.16 3.67
N LYS A 198 18.82 11.31 3.79
CA LYS A 198 17.60 11.44 4.58
C LYS A 198 16.48 10.56 4.02
N ALA A 199 16.28 10.57 2.69
CA ALA A 199 15.30 9.68 2.04
C ALA A 199 15.55 8.21 2.38
N LYS A 200 16.80 7.77 2.41
CA LYS A 200 17.14 6.39 2.82
C LYS A 200 16.77 6.11 4.28
N ALA A 201 16.97 7.06 5.18
CA ALA A 201 16.60 6.89 6.58
C ALA A 201 15.08 6.79 6.75
N ASP A 202 14.31 7.64 6.06
CA ASP A 202 12.85 7.69 6.16
C ASP A 202 12.15 6.48 5.59
N PHE A 203 12.68 5.93 4.50
CA PHE A 203 12.14 4.74 3.84
C PHE A 203 12.95 3.47 4.15
N ALA A 204 13.66 3.46 5.27
CA ALA A 204 14.55 2.34 5.62
C ALA A 204 13.80 1.00 5.73
N VAL A 205 12.56 1.01 6.22
CA VAL A 205 11.69 -0.16 6.33
C VAL A 205 11.25 -0.64 4.95
N GLU A 206 10.78 0.27 4.12
CA GLU A 206 10.35 0.00 2.75
C GLU A 206 11.52 -0.54 1.91
N ILE A 207 12.69 0.08 2.03
CA ILE A 207 13.94 -0.38 1.39
C ILE A 207 14.32 -1.78 1.89
N LYS A 208 14.09 -2.08 3.18
CA LYS A 208 14.33 -3.42 3.72
C LYS A 208 13.46 -4.48 3.06
N PHE A 209 12.16 -4.22 2.89
CA PHE A 209 11.27 -5.11 2.16
C PHE A 209 11.66 -5.21 0.68
N ALA A 210 11.99 -4.10 0.04
CA ALA A 210 12.45 -4.07 -1.35
C ALA A 210 13.71 -4.92 -1.60
N ARG A 211 14.68 -4.91 -0.67
CA ARG A 211 15.89 -5.78 -0.71
C ARG A 211 15.56 -7.26 -0.70
N LEU A 212 14.44 -7.62 -0.13
CA LEU A 212 13.95 -9.00 -0.09
C LEU A 212 13.04 -9.34 -1.27
N GLY A 213 12.83 -8.39 -2.19
CA GLY A 213 11.96 -8.55 -3.36
C GLY A 213 10.48 -8.55 -3.01
N ILE A 214 10.10 -8.00 -1.85
CA ILE A 214 8.73 -7.99 -1.38
C ILE A 214 8.01 -6.77 -1.98
N ILE A 215 6.89 -7.04 -2.64
CA ILE A 215 5.92 -6.05 -3.09
C ILE A 215 5.07 -5.64 -1.89
N THR A 216 4.84 -4.34 -1.69
CA THR A 216 4.03 -3.86 -0.58
C THR A 216 2.74 -3.21 -1.05
N VAL A 217 1.65 -3.48 -0.35
CA VAL A 217 0.35 -2.81 -0.52
C VAL A 217 -0.03 -2.23 0.84
N ARG A 218 -0.39 -0.96 0.87
CA ARG A 218 -0.68 -0.25 2.12
C ARG A 218 -1.98 0.53 2.06
N LYS A 219 -2.38 1.07 3.23
CA LYS A 219 -3.60 1.86 3.40
C LYS A 219 -4.87 1.07 3.07
N LEU A 220 -4.89 -0.19 3.49
CA LEU A 220 -6.10 -1.00 3.41
C LEU A 220 -7.13 -0.48 4.43
N VAL A 221 -8.40 -0.66 4.10
CA VAL A 221 -9.52 -0.38 5.00
C VAL A 221 -10.40 -1.62 5.15
N HIS A 222 -11.29 -1.61 6.13
CA HIS A 222 -12.27 -2.69 6.36
C HIS A 222 -11.65 -4.08 6.60
N CYS A 223 -10.42 -4.15 7.06
CA CYS A 223 -9.77 -5.44 7.35
C CYS A 223 -10.50 -6.24 8.43
N ALA A 224 -11.17 -5.58 9.38
CA ALA A 224 -12.00 -6.24 10.40
C ALA A 224 -13.23 -6.96 9.83
N LYS A 225 -13.65 -6.66 8.59
CA LYS A 225 -14.75 -7.35 7.93
C LYS A 225 -14.37 -8.71 7.35
N ILE A 226 -13.08 -9.04 7.30
CA ILE A 226 -12.61 -10.35 6.84
C ILE A 226 -12.89 -11.37 7.94
N GLY A 227 -13.77 -12.31 7.66
CA GLY A 227 -14.20 -13.35 8.61
C GLY A 227 -13.35 -14.62 8.61
N LYS A 228 -12.36 -14.71 7.71
CA LYS A 228 -11.55 -15.93 7.52
C LYS A 228 -10.06 -15.65 7.74
N PRO A 229 -9.33 -16.59 8.36
CA PRO A 229 -7.88 -16.44 8.57
C PRO A 229 -7.08 -16.60 7.27
N ARG A 230 -7.70 -17.12 6.20
CA ARG A 230 -7.10 -17.27 4.88
C ARG A 230 -8.15 -16.96 3.81
N VAL A 231 -7.78 -16.09 2.87
CA VAL A 231 -8.64 -15.60 1.79
C VAL A 231 -7.89 -15.60 0.46
N ARG A 232 -8.60 -15.28 -0.63
CA ARG A 232 -7.96 -14.89 -1.88
C ARG A 232 -7.98 -13.37 -1.99
N ILE A 233 -6.86 -12.76 -2.38
CA ILE A 233 -6.78 -11.31 -2.58
C ILE A 233 -6.66 -11.02 -4.07
N ILE A 234 -7.39 -10.00 -4.51
CA ILE A 234 -7.21 -9.36 -5.80
C ILE A 234 -6.61 -7.97 -5.52
N VAL A 235 -5.44 -7.71 -6.08
CA VAL A 235 -4.83 -6.37 -6.10
C VAL A 235 -4.81 -5.91 -7.54
N ALA A 236 -5.53 -4.84 -7.86
CA ALA A 236 -5.69 -4.33 -9.22
C ALA A 236 -5.06 -2.92 -9.35
N PRO A 237 -3.75 -2.80 -9.56
CA PRO A 237 -3.09 -1.54 -9.86
C PRO A 237 -3.37 -1.11 -11.30
N LEU A 238 -3.18 0.18 -11.59
CA LEU A 238 -3.13 0.64 -12.96
C LEU A 238 -1.87 0.10 -13.65
N GLN A 239 -2.01 -0.35 -14.89
CA GLN A 239 -0.90 -0.84 -15.70
C GLN A 239 -0.14 0.33 -16.32
N ILE A 240 0.74 0.95 -15.54
CA ILE A 240 1.51 2.13 -15.96
C ILE A 240 2.84 1.65 -16.54
N VAL A 241 3.12 2.00 -17.80
CA VAL A 241 4.41 1.69 -18.44
C VAL A 241 5.56 2.30 -17.64
N ARG A 242 6.52 1.46 -17.26
CA ARG A 242 7.66 1.80 -16.39
C ARG A 242 7.24 2.31 -14.99
N GLY A 243 5.99 2.14 -14.60
CA GLY A 243 5.51 2.51 -13.28
C GLY A 243 6.15 1.69 -12.16
N VAL A 244 6.35 2.30 -11.01
CA VAL A 244 6.97 1.68 -9.82
C VAL A 244 6.02 1.62 -8.63
N ALA A 245 4.93 2.38 -8.68
CA ALA A 245 3.85 2.41 -7.71
C ALA A 245 2.54 2.80 -8.42
N SER A 246 1.43 2.38 -7.86
CA SER A 246 0.10 2.75 -8.34
C SER A 246 -0.94 2.65 -7.24
N THR A 247 -1.87 3.58 -7.21
CA THR A 247 -3.17 3.32 -6.57
C THR A 247 -3.76 2.03 -7.10
N CYS A 248 -4.43 1.27 -6.26
CA CYS A 248 -5.02 0.00 -6.65
C CYS A 248 -6.34 -0.26 -5.93
N ARG A 249 -7.22 -1.01 -6.57
CA ARG A 249 -8.33 -1.63 -5.88
C ARG A 249 -7.88 -2.94 -5.26
N VAL A 250 -8.28 -3.18 -4.01
CA VAL A 250 -7.96 -4.41 -3.29
C VAL A 250 -9.25 -5.04 -2.78
N VAL A 251 -9.45 -6.31 -3.11
CA VAL A 251 -10.64 -7.05 -2.71
C VAL A 251 -10.24 -8.39 -2.12
N ALA A 252 -10.72 -8.69 -0.93
CA ALA A 252 -10.64 -10.04 -0.36
C ALA A 252 -11.85 -10.86 -0.82
N VAL A 253 -11.60 -12.09 -1.24
CA VAL A 253 -12.60 -13.07 -1.66
C VAL A 253 -12.58 -14.24 -0.69
N GLU A 254 -13.67 -14.40 0.04
CA GLU A 254 -13.88 -15.50 0.98
C GLU A 254 -14.67 -16.63 0.29
N ASP A 255 -14.40 -17.86 0.73
CA ASP A 255 -15.16 -19.06 0.30
C ASP A 255 -15.25 -19.20 -1.24
N LEU A 256 -14.11 -18.98 -1.93
CA LEU A 256 -14.04 -19.25 -3.37
C LEU A 256 -13.92 -20.77 -3.57
N PRO A 257 -14.97 -21.44 -4.07
CA PRO A 257 -14.88 -22.88 -4.34
C PRO A 257 -13.90 -23.09 -5.50
N LEU A 258 -12.84 -23.85 -5.27
CA LEU A 258 -11.84 -24.18 -6.31
C LEU A 258 -12.47 -24.91 -7.51
N THR A 259 -13.56 -25.67 -7.28
CA THR A 259 -14.34 -26.35 -8.31
C THR A 259 -14.98 -25.37 -9.29
N THR A 260 -15.51 -24.25 -8.83
CA THR A 260 -16.21 -23.27 -9.68
C THR A 260 -15.29 -22.57 -10.68
N LEU A 261 -14.00 -22.39 -10.35
CA LEU A 261 -13.03 -21.78 -11.28
C LEU A 261 -12.61 -22.75 -12.37
N LEU A 262 -12.46 -24.03 -12.06
CA LEU A 262 -12.09 -25.05 -13.06
C LEU A 262 -13.25 -25.34 -14.01
N GLU A 263 -14.47 -25.32 -13.54
CA GLU A 263 -15.68 -25.48 -14.36
C GLU A 263 -15.91 -24.27 -15.28
N ALA A 264 -15.71 -23.04 -14.79
CA ALA A 264 -15.87 -21.83 -15.61
C ALA A 264 -14.79 -21.65 -16.69
N TRP A 265 -13.65 -22.35 -16.56
CA TRP A 265 -12.57 -22.28 -17.56
C TRP A 265 -12.68 -23.36 -18.65
N ASN A 266 -13.49 -24.36 -18.43
CA ASN A 266 -13.72 -25.46 -19.38
C ASN A 266 -14.93 -25.21 -20.31
N HIS A 267 -15.54 -24.05 -20.23
CA HIS A 267 -16.58 -23.53 -21.10
C HIS A 267 -16.12 -22.26 -21.82
#